data_c2388df3a7dbc6029ee00d590e01cd47
#
_entry.id   c2388df3a7dbc6029ee00d590e01cd47
#
_cell.length_a   1.000
_cell.length_b   1.000
_cell.length_c   1.000
_cell.angle_alpha   90.00
_cell.angle_beta   90.00
_cell.angle_gamma   90.00
#
_symmetry.space_group_name_H-M   'P 1'
#
loop_
_entity.id
_entity.type
_entity.pdbx_description
1 polymer ?
#
loop_
_entity_poly.entity_id
_entity_poly.type
_entity_poly.pdbx_seq_one_letter_code
_entity_poly.pdbx_strand_id
1 'polypeptide(L)'
;MVSPKRRRVALYLRCRPRTLSGLDIRAFLQHLLRHLRGPVDLLWDRGPIHRRHAVSAFLATRPRLHVHYFPAYAPELNPAEYVWAQADQALANGAPDDLRDLRHRLDDATRRLRRSQNLLWSCIYASDLPWTR
;
A
#
# COMPACT_ATOMS: atom_id res chain seq x y z
N MET A 1 5.38 -2.77 1.10
CA MET A 1 6.69 -2.41 1.68
C MET A 1 7.71 -3.45 1.26
N VAL A 2 8.83 -3.01 0.70
CA VAL A 2 9.95 -3.87 0.31
C VAL A 2 11.12 -3.60 1.24
N SER A 3 11.76 -4.66 1.72
CA SER A 3 13.02 -4.58 2.47
C SER A 3 14.15 -5.18 1.62
N PRO A 4 14.94 -4.36 0.92
CA PRO A 4 16.00 -4.85 0.02
C PRO A 4 17.03 -5.70 0.75
N LYS A 5 17.48 -5.25 1.93
CA LYS A 5 18.46 -5.97 2.75
C LYS A 5 18.02 -7.37 3.17
N ARG A 6 16.71 -7.54 3.43
CA ARG A 6 16.13 -8.83 3.86
C ARG A 6 15.54 -9.62 2.70
N ARG A 7 15.51 -9.04 1.50
CA ARG A 7 14.84 -9.59 0.31
C ARG A 7 13.42 -10.09 0.62
N ARG A 8 12.65 -9.26 1.32
CA ARG A 8 11.28 -9.55 1.75
C ARG A 8 10.32 -8.43 1.40
N VAL A 9 9.13 -8.82 1.05
CA VAL A 9 7.99 -7.91 0.86
C VAL A 9 6.97 -8.13 1.97
N ALA A 10 6.38 -7.06 2.47
CA ALA A 10 5.26 -7.12 3.40
C ALA A 10 4.11 -6.25 2.90
N LEU A 11 2.89 -6.70 3.11
CA LEU A 11 1.68 -5.97 2.80
C LEU A 11 1.06 -5.44 4.08
N TYR A 12 0.90 -4.13 4.16
CA TYR A 12 0.13 -3.43 5.18
C TYR A 12 -1.12 -2.85 4.51
N LEU A 13 -2.26 -3.20 5.01
CA LEU A 13 -3.55 -2.72 4.50
C LEU A 13 -4.43 -2.29 5.67
N ARG A 14 -5.13 -1.18 5.51
CA ARG A 14 -6.11 -0.69 6.46
C ARG A 14 -7.37 -0.24 5.70
N CYS A 15 -8.51 -0.81 6.07
CA CYS A 15 -9.79 -0.45 5.49
C CYS A 15 -10.60 0.41 6.47
N ARG A 16 -11.39 1.32 5.91
CA ARG A 16 -12.36 2.13 6.63
C ARG A 16 -13.71 2.08 5.90
N PRO A 17 -14.85 2.08 6.61
CA PRO A 17 -16.18 2.05 5.98
C PRO A 17 -16.62 3.44 5.50
N ARG A 18 -15.71 4.32 5.19
CA ARG A 18 -15.93 5.70 4.74
C ARG A 18 -14.78 6.19 3.87
N THR A 19 -14.98 7.30 3.20
CA THR A 19 -13.90 7.98 2.47
C THR A 19 -12.73 8.33 3.40
N LEU A 20 -11.52 8.06 2.95
CA LEU A 20 -10.31 8.34 3.71
C LEU A 20 -10.05 9.84 3.78
N SER A 21 -9.54 10.29 4.92
CA SER A 21 -9.10 11.67 5.17
C SER A 21 -7.57 11.74 5.32
N GLY A 22 -7.02 12.95 5.32
CA GLY A 22 -5.60 13.16 5.62
C GLY A 22 -5.18 12.63 6.98
N LEU A 23 -6.10 12.66 7.98
CA LEU A 23 -5.85 12.07 9.30
C LEU A 23 -5.73 10.55 9.27
N ASP A 24 -6.48 9.88 8.39
CA ASP A 24 -6.35 8.43 8.20
C ASP A 24 -4.99 8.07 7.60
N ILE A 25 -4.53 8.84 6.62
CA ILE A 25 -3.19 8.66 6.02
C ILE A 25 -2.10 8.90 7.07
N ARG A 26 -2.19 9.97 7.84
CA ARG A 26 -1.28 10.23 8.96
C ARG A 26 -1.24 9.06 9.95
N ALA A 27 -2.40 8.58 10.38
CA ALA A 27 -2.50 7.45 11.32
C ALA A 27 -1.91 6.16 10.74
N PHE A 28 -2.08 5.92 9.44
CA PHE A 28 -1.50 4.79 8.74
C PHE A 28 0.03 4.90 8.68
N LEU A 29 0.58 6.04 8.29
CA LEU A 29 2.02 6.27 8.28
C LEU A 29 2.64 6.13 9.68
N GLN A 30 1.97 6.66 10.69
CA GLN A 30 2.40 6.51 12.08
C GLN A 30 2.44 5.04 12.50
N HIS A 31 1.44 4.26 12.11
CA HIS A 31 1.40 2.81 12.35
C HIS A 31 2.55 2.10 11.64
N LEU A 32 2.80 2.39 10.36
CA LEU A 32 3.93 1.82 9.62
C LEU A 32 5.26 2.11 10.30
N LEU A 33 5.49 3.36 10.70
CA LEU A 33 6.75 3.77 11.31
C LEU A 33 7.04 3.10 12.67
N ARG A 34 6.02 2.60 13.37
CA ARG A 34 6.21 1.78 14.57
C ARG A 34 6.77 0.39 14.26
N HIS A 35 6.48 -0.14 13.09
CA HIS A 35 6.92 -1.47 12.65
C HIS A 35 8.22 -1.44 11.85
N LEU A 36 8.53 -0.30 11.23
CA LEU A 36 9.70 -0.12 10.39
C LEU A 36 10.80 0.60 11.17
N ARG A 37 12.03 0.10 11.05
CA ARG A 37 13.21 0.72 11.65
C ARG A 37 14.11 1.30 10.57
N GLY A 38 14.85 2.35 10.92
CA GLY A 38 15.78 3.02 10.01
C GLY A 38 15.10 3.92 8.98
N PRO A 39 15.84 4.36 7.95
CA PRO A 39 15.32 5.17 6.87
C PRO A 39 14.22 4.44 6.09
N VAL A 40 13.20 5.17 5.68
CA VAL A 40 12.06 4.66 4.89
C VAL A 40 11.88 5.56 3.69
N ASP A 41 11.98 4.99 2.49
CA ASP A 41 11.60 5.65 1.25
C ASP A 41 10.13 5.35 0.96
N LEU A 42 9.30 6.38 0.97
CA LEU A 42 7.87 6.31 0.69
C LEU A 42 7.64 6.77 -0.75
N LEU A 43 7.23 5.82 -1.59
CA LEU A 43 6.81 6.10 -2.96
C LEU A 43 5.29 6.06 -3.02
N TRP A 44 4.68 7.12 -3.50
CA TRP A 44 3.25 7.17 -3.71
C TRP A 44 2.85 8.06 -4.89
N ASP A 45 1.58 7.98 -5.26
CA ASP A 45 1.05 8.81 -6.34
C ASP A 45 0.88 10.29 -5.92
N ARG A 46 0.47 11.11 -6.87
CA ARG A 46 0.22 12.54 -6.64
C ARG A 46 -1.21 12.84 -6.20
N GLY A 47 -1.91 11.86 -5.65
CA GLY A 47 -3.28 12.02 -5.17
C GLY A 47 -3.42 13.20 -4.20
N PRO A 48 -4.52 13.99 -4.29
CA PRO A 48 -4.69 15.18 -3.46
C PRO A 48 -4.73 14.88 -1.96
N ILE A 49 -5.12 13.67 -1.58
CA ILE A 49 -5.16 13.23 -0.17
C ILE A 49 -3.76 13.24 0.47
N HIS A 50 -2.70 12.94 -0.31
CA HIS A 50 -1.32 12.90 0.16
C HIS A 50 -0.73 14.30 0.42
N ARG A 51 -1.37 15.34 -0.14
CA ARG A 51 -0.98 16.76 0.03
C ARG A 51 -1.80 17.49 1.09
N ARG A 52 -2.69 16.82 1.80
CA ARG A 52 -3.46 17.41 2.89
C ARG A 52 -2.52 17.90 4.00
N HIS A 53 -2.90 19.01 4.64
CA HIS A 53 -2.08 19.64 5.69
C HIS A 53 -1.68 18.66 6.81
N ALA A 54 -2.60 17.81 7.26
CA ALA A 54 -2.32 16.81 8.29
C ALA A 54 -1.21 15.82 7.88
N VAL A 55 -1.10 15.50 6.58
CA VAL A 55 -0.06 14.62 6.03
C VAL A 55 1.25 15.39 5.92
N SER A 56 1.27 16.55 5.29
CA SER A 56 2.49 17.34 5.10
C SER A 56 3.11 17.77 6.43
N ALA A 57 2.29 18.18 7.42
CA ALA A 57 2.75 18.51 8.75
C ALA A 57 3.38 17.30 9.46
N PHE A 58 2.78 16.13 9.32
CA PHE A 58 3.34 14.88 9.87
C PHE A 58 4.68 14.52 9.23
N LEU A 59 4.77 14.59 7.90
CA LEU A 59 6.01 14.28 7.16
C LEU A 59 7.15 15.22 7.57
N ALA A 60 6.87 16.50 7.78
CA ALA A 60 7.85 17.49 8.23
C ALA A 60 8.49 17.13 9.57
N THR A 61 7.81 16.38 10.43
CA THR A 61 8.30 15.94 11.75
C THR A 61 8.95 14.56 11.75
N ARG A 62 9.15 13.94 10.59
CA ARG A 62 9.67 12.56 10.47
C ARG A 62 10.86 12.50 9.49
N PRO A 63 12.06 12.94 9.91
CA PRO A 63 13.22 13.06 9.03
C PRO A 63 13.70 11.73 8.45
N ARG A 64 13.34 10.61 9.05
CA ARG A 64 13.68 9.28 8.50
C ARG A 64 12.74 8.80 7.39
N LEU A 65 11.66 9.55 7.11
CA LEU A 65 10.70 9.26 6.06
C LEU A 65 10.98 10.15 4.85
N HIS A 66 11.51 9.55 3.80
CA HIS A 66 11.86 10.21 2.56
C HIS A 66 10.73 9.99 1.55
N VAL A 67 10.14 11.08 1.07
CA VAL A 67 8.97 11.02 0.17
C VAL A 67 9.39 11.17 -1.27
N HIS A 68 8.91 10.26 -2.11
CA HIS A 68 9.08 10.26 -3.56
C HIS A 68 7.71 10.10 -4.22
N TYR A 69 7.52 10.79 -5.34
CA TYR A 69 6.27 10.73 -6.08
C TYR A 69 6.46 9.97 -7.38
N PHE A 70 5.51 9.08 -7.69
CA PHE A 70 5.43 8.54 -9.05
C PHE A 70 5.16 9.67 -10.06
N PRO A 71 5.62 9.53 -11.31
CA PRO A 71 5.18 10.41 -12.39
C PRO A 71 3.65 10.46 -12.47
N ALA A 72 3.12 11.59 -12.96
CA ALA A 72 1.68 11.68 -13.19
C ALA A 72 1.24 10.64 -14.24
N TYR A 73 0.08 10.05 -14.04
CA TYR A 73 -0.51 9.07 -14.96
C TYR A 73 0.37 7.84 -15.27
N ALA A 74 1.11 7.35 -14.27
CA ALA A 74 1.98 6.17 -14.40
C ALA A 74 1.59 5.07 -13.38
N PRO A 75 0.36 4.52 -13.44
CA PRO A 75 -0.08 3.47 -12.53
C PRO A 75 0.75 2.18 -12.68
N GLU A 76 1.30 1.93 -13.86
CA GLU A 76 2.18 0.80 -14.15
C GLU A 76 3.45 0.77 -13.29
N LEU A 77 3.88 1.92 -12.78
CA LEU A 77 5.00 2.00 -11.85
C LEU A 77 4.62 1.67 -10.41
N ASN A 78 3.33 1.62 -10.09
CA ASN A 78 2.87 1.44 -8.72
C ASN A 78 2.55 -0.03 -8.41
N PRO A 79 3.39 -0.77 -7.65
CA PRO A 79 3.11 -2.16 -7.32
C PRO A 79 1.80 -2.39 -6.56
N ALA A 80 1.26 -1.36 -5.90
CA ALA A 80 -0.01 -1.45 -5.19
C ALA A 80 -1.19 -1.71 -6.13
N GLU A 81 -1.13 -1.24 -7.38
CA GLU A 81 -2.17 -1.52 -8.39
C GLU A 81 -2.28 -3.02 -8.68
N TYR A 82 -1.15 -3.72 -8.70
CA TYR A 82 -1.14 -5.17 -8.90
C TYR A 82 -1.64 -5.94 -7.67
N VAL A 83 -1.46 -5.39 -6.48
CA VAL A 83 -2.07 -5.93 -5.24
C VAL A 83 -3.59 -5.79 -5.32
N TRP A 84 -4.10 -4.65 -5.77
CA TRP A 84 -5.54 -4.43 -5.96
C TRP A 84 -6.10 -5.35 -7.04
N ALA A 85 -5.41 -5.53 -8.16
CA ALA A 85 -5.82 -6.46 -9.21
C ALA A 85 -5.94 -7.91 -8.68
N GLN A 86 -5.03 -8.34 -7.81
CA GLN A 86 -5.13 -9.65 -7.15
C GLN A 86 -6.33 -9.74 -6.19
N ALA A 87 -6.63 -8.67 -5.48
CA ALA A 87 -7.79 -8.61 -4.59
C ALA A 87 -9.11 -8.63 -5.39
N ASP A 88 -9.19 -7.85 -6.48
CA ASP A 88 -10.35 -7.81 -7.36
C ASP A 88 -10.62 -9.17 -8.01
N GLN A 89 -9.58 -9.88 -8.41
CA GLN A 89 -9.71 -11.23 -8.96
C GLN A 89 -10.33 -12.21 -7.94
N ALA A 90 -9.98 -12.07 -6.66
CA ALA A 90 -10.56 -12.88 -5.60
C ALA A 90 -12.03 -12.50 -5.31
N LEU A 91 -12.44 -11.27 -5.64
CA LEU A 91 -13.83 -10.78 -5.49
C LEU A 91 -14.70 -11.10 -6.71
N ALA A 92 -14.10 -11.40 -7.86
CA ALA A 92 -14.82 -11.62 -9.13
C ALA A 92 -15.77 -12.83 -9.14
N ASN A 93 -15.69 -13.72 -8.15
CA ASN A 93 -16.52 -14.92 -8.04
C ASN A 93 -17.93 -14.65 -7.47
N GLY A 94 -18.41 -13.43 -7.50
CA GLY A 94 -19.76 -13.02 -7.08
C GLY A 94 -19.75 -11.67 -6.37
N ALA A 95 -20.86 -10.93 -6.54
CA ALA A 95 -21.04 -9.67 -5.82
C ALA A 95 -21.11 -9.94 -4.30
N PRO A 96 -20.50 -9.10 -3.45
CA PRO A 96 -20.68 -9.20 -2.00
C PRO A 96 -22.14 -8.85 -1.63
N ASP A 97 -22.70 -9.56 -0.66
CA ASP A 97 -24.09 -9.35 -0.22
C ASP A 97 -24.24 -8.02 0.54
N ASP A 98 -23.20 -7.65 1.31
CA ASP A 98 -23.17 -6.42 2.09
C ASP A 98 -21.70 -5.96 2.35
N LEU A 99 -21.56 -4.85 3.09
CA LEU A 99 -20.23 -4.32 3.46
C LEU A 99 -19.44 -5.27 4.37
N ARG A 100 -20.12 -6.09 5.17
CA ARG A 100 -19.48 -7.08 6.05
C ARG A 100 -18.88 -8.20 5.20
N ASP A 101 -19.63 -8.72 4.25
CA ASP A 101 -19.18 -9.76 3.34
C ASP A 101 -18.02 -9.25 2.46
N LEU A 102 -18.14 -8.04 1.92
CA LEU A 102 -17.05 -7.39 1.19
C LEU A 102 -15.77 -7.31 2.02
N ARG A 103 -15.87 -6.86 3.26
CA ARG A 103 -14.74 -6.77 4.18
C ARG A 103 -14.12 -8.14 4.46
N HIS A 104 -14.96 -9.14 4.70
CA HIS A 104 -14.51 -10.51 4.95
C HIS A 104 -13.72 -11.07 3.76
N ARG A 105 -14.24 -10.90 2.54
CA ARG A 105 -13.57 -11.33 1.30
C ARG A 105 -12.25 -10.59 1.07
N LEU A 106 -12.20 -9.29 1.34
CA LEU A 106 -10.97 -8.50 1.27
C LEU A 106 -9.94 -8.97 2.29
N ASP A 107 -10.36 -9.26 3.52
CA ASP A 107 -9.48 -9.77 4.57
C ASP A 107 -8.91 -11.14 4.20
N ASP A 108 -9.68 -12.02 3.60
CA ASP A 108 -9.22 -13.32 3.13
C ASP A 108 -8.23 -13.20 1.96
N ALA A 109 -8.56 -12.39 0.96
CA ALA A 109 -7.67 -12.12 -0.18
C ALA A 109 -6.33 -11.53 0.26
N THR A 110 -6.36 -10.53 1.14
CA THR A 110 -5.15 -9.89 1.65
C THR A 110 -4.35 -10.81 2.58
N ARG A 111 -5.01 -11.69 3.34
CA ARG A 111 -4.35 -12.71 4.16
C ARG A 111 -3.58 -13.69 3.28
N ARG A 112 -4.17 -14.14 2.18
CA ARG A 112 -3.51 -15.00 1.18
C ARG A 112 -2.26 -14.31 0.61
N LEU A 113 -2.38 -13.06 0.19
CA LEU A 113 -1.25 -12.28 -0.33
C LEU A 113 -0.13 -12.12 0.71
N ARG A 114 -0.47 -11.76 1.95
CA ARG A 114 0.50 -11.58 3.04
C ARG A 114 1.32 -12.84 3.35
N ARG A 115 0.74 -14.01 3.16
CA ARG A 115 1.38 -15.30 3.45
C ARG A 115 2.31 -15.78 2.34
N SER A 116 2.20 -15.21 1.14
CA SER A 116 2.97 -15.65 -0.03
C SER A 116 4.00 -14.60 -0.46
N GLN A 117 5.26 -14.84 -0.17
CA GLN A 117 6.34 -14.00 -0.69
C GLN A 117 6.39 -14.01 -2.21
N ASN A 118 6.08 -15.15 -2.84
CA ASN A 118 6.05 -15.27 -4.30
C ASN A 118 4.97 -14.36 -4.91
N LEU A 119 3.77 -14.33 -4.35
CA LEU A 119 2.69 -13.44 -4.81
C LEU A 119 3.05 -11.96 -4.59
N LEU A 120 3.63 -11.62 -3.45
CA LEU A 120 4.06 -10.25 -3.18
C LEU A 120 5.18 -9.80 -4.12
N TRP A 121 6.17 -10.66 -4.37
CA TRP A 121 7.21 -10.36 -5.34
C TRP A 121 6.68 -10.28 -6.77
N SER A 122 5.70 -11.11 -7.15
CA SER A 122 5.08 -11.00 -8.47
C SER A 122 4.41 -9.64 -8.69
N CYS A 123 3.78 -9.05 -7.67
CA CYS A 123 3.23 -7.70 -7.75
C CYS A 123 4.34 -6.64 -7.94
N ILE A 124 5.49 -6.82 -7.29
CA ILE A 124 6.64 -5.91 -7.45
C ILE A 124 7.20 -6.01 -8.88
N TYR A 125 7.41 -7.23 -9.36
CA TYR A 125 8.01 -7.47 -10.68
C TYR A 125 7.04 -7.20 -11.85
N ALA A 126 5.74 -7.20 -11.60
CA ALA A 126 4.74 -6.78 -12.58
C ALA A 126 4.75 -5.26 -12.81
N SER A 127 5.22 -4.49 -11.84
CA SER A 127 5.40 -3.06 -12.02
C SER A 127 6.64 -2.76 -12.86
N ASP A 128 6.61 -1.65 -13.59
CA ASP A 128 7.73 -1.19 -14.43
C ASP A 128 8.86 -0.54 -13.61
N LEU A 129 8.84 -0.70 -12.28
CA LEU A 129 9.94 -0.26 -11.44
C LEU A 129 11.21 -1.10 -11.71
N PRO A 130 12.40 -0.49 -11.79
CA PRO A 130 13.65 -1.17 -12.12
C PRO A 130 14.18 -1.98 -10.92
N TRP A 131 13.44 -2.98 -10.47
CA TRP A 131 13.90 -3.89 -9.43
C TRP A 131 14.87 -4.92 -9.99
N THR A 132 16.03 -5.02 -9.40
CA THR A 132 16.95 -6.13 -9.68
C THR A 132 16.47 -7.40 -8.97
N ARG A 133 16.29 -8.43 -9.73
CA ARG A 133 15.95 -9.78 -9.22
C ARG A 133 17.09 -10.41 -8.41
#